data_911dd7164f3d29b0476783f860960d78
#
_entry.id   911dd7164f3d29b0476783f860960d78
#
_cell.length_a   1.000
_cell.length_b   1.000
_cell.length_c   1.000
_cell.angle_alpha   90.00
_cell.angle_beta   90.00
_cell.angle_gamma   90.00
#
_symmetry.space_group_name_H-M   'P 1'
#
loop_
_entity.id
_entity.type
_entity.pdbx_description
1 polymer ?
#
loop_
_entity_poly.entity_id
_entity_poly.type
_entity_poly.pdbx_seq_one_letter_code
_entity_poly.pdbx_strand_id
1 'polypeptide(L)'
;MKRITIILTLIILLLFVCCSFESDRIDLSDDSFYAFYVDETPSNAPPTSTDGYIFDHADCTNGASITWNNDDWNATVNGLTTTRTKCTLYFALDRHIIPVIARLAGNADSTSTALIDNGTDASGCTNTLAYDDFGNLRFVGANPCNYVTFNGESWRIIGVIDNKLKIIRMDSIGSYSWDSSASGVNGGHGINQWGESGTYTGADLMKLLNPGFEENISENSSGNEIAGTYASNSLYWNRASGNCYAGVNNLLISCDFTGSGLTENARNMVAYSTWYVGSEGENDVNGSGMGTAKKFYEYERSTNTGKNCTSGQYCNDAVNRTTIWEGFVGLMSPSDYGYAVGGNARNTCLANVNLSEYNNNNCYANDWLVDTSSSQLTISPSTHSTSASAVQDLYEDGCLLFSDARYRNNVRPTVYLKSVTIITDGLGTSNNPYTLSASW
;
A
#
# COMPACT_ATOMS: atom_id res chain seq x y z
N MET A 1 -50.20 -9.63 0.51
CA MET A 1 -48.79 -9.39 0.86
C MET A 1 -48.10 -8.42 -0.13
N LYS A 2 -48.03 -8.68 -1.43
CA LYS A 2 -47.35 -7.75 -2.38
C LYS A 2 -47.85 -6.30 -2.39
N ARG A 3 -49.13 -6.03 -2.11
CA ARG A 3 -49.68 -4.66 -2.08
C ARG A 3 -49.30 -3.86 -0.83
N ILE A 4 -49.08 -4.53 0.30
CA ILE A 4 -48.70 -3.90 1.57
C ILE A 4 -47.20 -3.50 1.50
N THR A 5 -46.35 -4.35 0.91
CA THR A 5 -44.92 -4.04 0.71
C THR A 5 -44.70 -2.84 -0.18
N ILE A 6 -45.48 -2.70 -1.29
CA ILE A 6 -45.39 -1.56 -2.20
C ILE A 6 -45.86 -0.26 -1.52
N ILE A 7 -46.89 -0.32 -0.70
CA ILE A 7 -47.36 0.86 0.04
C ILE A 7 -46.38 1.27 1.14
N LEU A 8 -45.76 0.32 1.82
CA LEU A 8 -44.73 0.62 2.83
C LEU A 8 -43.47 1.19 2.23
N THR A 9 -43.02 0.67 1.08
CA THR A 9 -41.88 1.20 0.34
C THR A 9 -42.16 2.62 -0.18
N LEU A 10 -43.39 2.88 -0.63
CA LEU A 10 -43.81 4.23 -1.07
C LEU A 10 -43.89 5.22 0.10
N ILE A 11 -44.35 4.77 1.27
CA ILE A 11 -44.41 5.60 2.48
C ILE A 11 -43.02 5.90 3.03
N ILE A 12 -42.09 4.95 2.97
CA ILE A 12 -40.67 5.12 3.35
C ILE A 12 -40.01 6.10 2.35
N LEU A 13 -40.23 5.97 1.04
CA LEU A 13 -39.73 6.90 0.03
C LEU A 13 -40.33 8.29 0.18
N LEU A 14 -41.63 8.41 0.53
CA LEU A 14 -42.29 9.69 0.80
C LEU A 14 -41.80 10.35 2.10
N LEU A 15 -41.42 9.58 3.12
CA LEU A 15 -40.85 10.12 4.33
C LEU A 15 -39.40 10.63 4.09
N PHE A 16 -38.61 9.98 3.24
CA PHE A 16 -37.29 10.49 2.84
C PHE A 16 -37.36 11.72 1.92
N VAL A 17 -38.38 11.83 1.08
CA VAL A 17 -38.61 13.01 0.21
C VAL A 17 -39.23 14.16 0.97
N CYS A 18 -40.00 13.91 2.04
CA CYS A 18 -40.60 14.96 2.86
C CYS A 18 -39.69 15.54 3.94
N CYS A 19 -38.59 14.88 4.29
CA CYS A 19 -37.64 15.36 5.32
C CYS A 19 -36.64 16.40 4.79
N SER A 20 -36.77 16.88 3.57
CA SER A 20 -35.96 17.99 3.05
C SER A 20 -36.53 19.39 3.36
N PHE A 21 -37.52 19.50 4.24
CA PHE A 21 -38.09 20.78 4.66
C PHE A 21 -38.08 20.93 6.19
N GLU A 22 -37.39 22.00 6.60
CA GLU A 22 -37.39 22.71 7.87
C GLU A 22 -37.07 21.98 9.17
N SER A 23 -36.21 22.63 9.91
CA SER A 23 -35.69 22.34 11.24
C SER A 23 -36.75 22.34 12.33
N ASP A 24 -37.75 21.52 12.24
CA ASP A 24 -38.57 21.21 13.39
C ASP A 24 -37.93 20.01 14.12
N ARG A 25 -37.55 20.25 15.39
CA ARG A 25 -37.19 19.20 16.33
C ARG A 25 -38.22 18.10 16.21
N ILE A 26 -37.85 16.97 15.62
CA ILE A 26 -38.61 15.75 15.79
C ILE A 26 -38.49 15.44 17.27
N ASP A 27 -39.51 15.86 18.02
CA ASP A 27 -39.69 15.36 19.36
C ASP A 27 -39.76 13.83 19.20
N LEU A 28 -38.78 13.12 19.81
CA LEU A 28 -38.77 11.66 19.87
C LEU A 28 -39.93 11.19 20.74
N SER A 29 -41.12 11.73 20.45
CA SER A 29 -42.36 11.34 21.11
C SER A 29 -42.59 9.86 20.89
N ASP A 30 -43.28 9.27 21.81
CA ASP A 30 -43.63 7.85 21.87
C ASP A 30 -44.23 7.26 20.57
N ASP A 31 -44.43 8.07 19.54
CA ASP A 31 -45.12 7.73 18.29
C ASP A 31 -44.22 7.49 17.08
N SER A 32 -42.93 7.79 17.12
CA SER A 32 -42.03 7.54 15.98
C SER A 32 -41.63 6.07 15.85
N PHE A 33 -41.67 5.56 14.61
CA PHE A 33 -41.29 4.20 14.30
C PHE A 33 -39.77 3.99 14.37
N TYR A 34 -39.00 5.02 14.03
CA TYR A 34 -37.54 5.02 14.07
C TYR A 34 -36.98 6.05 15.03
N ALA A 35 -35.88 5.70 15.67
CA ALA A 35 -34.96 6.61 16.32
C ALA A 35 -33.56 6.41 15.70
N PHE A 36 -32.76 7.46 15.65
CA PHE A 36 -31.41 7.40 15.10
C PHE A 36 -30.40 7.83 16.16
N TYR A 37 -29.28 7.14 16.18
CA TYR A 37 -28.11 7.52 16.98
C TYR A 37 -26.91 7.58 16.03
N VAL A 38 -26.15 8.66 16.10
CA VAL A 38 -24.93 8.89 15.34
C VAL A 38 -23.81 9.13 16.35
N ASP A 39 -22.80 8.26 16.37
CA ASP A 39 -21.76 8.21 17.40
C ASP A 39 -22.37 8.30 18.81
N GLU A 40 -23.29 7.39 19.12
CA GLU A 40 -23.99 7.30 20.41
C GLU A 40 -24.83 8.54 20.78
N THR A 41 -24.92 9.52 19.91
CA THR A 41 -25.70 10.74 20.14
C THR A 41 -27.05 10.68 19.40
N PRO A 42 -28.18 10.97 20.08
CA PRO A 42 -29.47 11.01 19.43
C PRO A 42 -29.50 11.98 18.24
N SER A 43 -30.03 11.53 17.13
CA SER A 43 -30.15 12.33 15.89
C SER A 43 -31.58 12.32 15.38
N ASN A 44 -32.01 13.41 14.75
CA ASN A 44 -33.33 13.53 14.15
C ASN A 44 -33.45 12.83 12.79
N ALA A 45 -32.30 12.46 12.19
CA ALA A 45 -32.24 11.78 10.91
C ALA A 45 -30.99 10.86 10.85
N PRO A 46 -30.98 9.84 10.00
CA PRO A 46 -29.76 9.10 9.72
C PRO A 46 -28.72 10.03 9.06
N PRO A 47 -27.42 9.76 9.21
CA PRO A 47 -26.39 10.45 8.45
C PRO A 47 -26.59 10.17 6.95
N THR A 48 -26.01 11.00 6.08
CA THR A 48 -26.00 10.70 4.65
C THR A 48 -24.89 9.71 4.30
N SER A 49 -24.98 9.04 3.16
CA SER A 49 -23.95 8.10 2.68
C SER A 49 -22.58 8.77 2.47
N THR A 50 -22.53 10.09 2.39
CA THR A 50 -21.30 10.88 2.19
C THR A 50 -20.69 11.41 3.47
N ASP A 51 -21.38 11.30 4.61
CA ASP A 51 -20.90 11.83 5.90
C ASP A 51 -19.83 10.94 6.55
N GLY A 52 -19.53 9.80 5.92
CA GLY A 52 -18.48 8.86 6.38
C GLY A 52 -18.91 7.96 7.52
N TYR A 53 -20.20 7.81 7.75
CA TYR A 53 -20.76 6.87 8.70
C TYR A 53 -21.13 5.54 8.05
N ILE A 54 -21.20 4.50 8.87
CA ILE A 54 -21.73 3.19 8.49
C ILE A 54 -22.86 2.82 9.46
N PHE A 55 -23.78 2.01 8.99
CA PHE A 55 -24.75 1.39 9.88
C PHE A 55 -24.06 0.37 10.78
N ASP A 56 -24.19 0.53 12.08
CA ASP A 56 -23.59 -0.37 13.07
C ASP A 56 -24.57 -1.50 13.42
N HIS A 57 -25.68 -1.16 14.05
CA HIS A 57 -26.72 -2.11 14.39
C HIS A 57 -28.10 -1.43 14.55
N ALA A 58 -29.11 -2.24 14.79
CA ALA A 58 -30.44 -1.73 15.16
C ALA A 58 -31.05 -2.57 16.26
N ASP A 59 -31.66 -1.90 17.21
CA ASP A 59 -32.49 -2.48 18.24
C ASP A 59 -33.95 -2.29 17.91
N CYS A 60 -34.68 -3.38 17.70
CA CYS A 60 -36.12 -3.35 17.42
C CYS A 60 -36.91 -4.04 18.48
N THR A 61 -38.10 -3.51 18.77
CA THR A 61 -39.09 -4.18 19.67
C THR A 61 -39.89 -5.24 18.90
N ASN A 62 -40.54 -6.12 19.63
CA ASN A 62 -41.51 -7.10 19.12
C ASN A 62 -40.93 -8.09 18.07
N GLY A 63 -39.65 -8.40 18.14
CA GLY A 63 -39.02 -9.39 17.27
C GLY A 63 -38.78 -8.93 15.84
N ALA A 64 -38.92 -7.65 15.55
CA ALA A 64 -38.52 -7.10 14.28
C ALA A 64 -37.01 -6.94 14.18
N SER A 65 -36.48 -6.82 12.98
CA SER A 65 -35.07 -6.58 12.71
C SER A 65 -34.92 -5.65 11.50
N ILE A 66 -33.77 -4.97 11.42
CA ILE A 66 -33.37 -4.15 10.29
C ILE A 66 -32.27 -4.86 9.51
N THR A 67 -32.42 -4.92 8.20
CA THR A 67 -31.33 -5.18 7.26
C THR A 67 -31.01 -3.88 6.57
N TRP A 68 -29.77 -3.40 6.77
CA TRP A 68 -29.27 -2.17 6.14
C TRP A 68 -28.52 -2.50 4.86
N ASN A 69 -28.75 -1.69 3.81
CA ASN A 69 -27.97 -1.74 2.57
C ASN A 69 -27.10 -0.48 2.48
N ASN A 70 -25.78 -0.66 2.59
CA ASN A 70 -24.83 0.45 2.51
C ASN A 70 -24.71 1.03 1.09
N ASP A 71 -24.92 0.23 0.05
CA ASP A 71 -24.80 0.69 -1.35
C ASP A 71 -25.95 1.65 -1.72
N ASP A 72 -27.17 1.28 -1.34
CA ASP A 72 -28.37 2.06 -1.61
C ASP A 72 -28.74 3.00 -0.45
N TRP A 73 -28.01 2.95 0.65
CA TRP A 73 -28.22 3.71 1.88
C TRP A 73 -29.66 3.65 2.38
N ASN A 74 -30.20 2.44 2.47
CA ASN A 74 -31.58 2.20 2.87
C ASN A 74 -31.74 1.01 3.83
N ALA A 75 -32.88 0.94 4.49
CA ALA A 75 -33.23 -0.09 5.42
C ALA A 75 -34.40 -0.95 4.95
N THR A 76 -34.32 -2.24 5.18
CA THR A 76 -35.44 -3.17 5.08
C THR A 76 -35.82 -3.67 6.46
N VAL A 77 -37.11 -3.50 6.83
CA VAL A 77 -37.65 -4.00 8.10
C VAL A 77 -38.20 -5.42 7.91
N ASN A 78 -37.75 -6.33 8.75
CA ASN A 78 -38.18 -7.71 8.74
C ASN A 78 -38.98 -8.03 10.02
N GLY A 79 -39.89 -9.00 9.96
CA GLY A 79 -40.58 -9.51 11.13
C GLY A 79 -41.62 -8.57 11.73
N LEU A 80 -42.22 -7.66 10.92
CA LEU A 80 -43.29 -6.79 11.40
C LEU A 80 -44.49 -7.62 11.86
N THR A 81 -44.92 -7.31 13.07
CA THR A 81 -46.15 -7.90 13.67
C THR A 81 -47.27 -6.85 13.69
N THR A 82 -48.45 -7.26 14.18
CA THR A 82 -49.58 -6.32 14.39
C THR A 82 -49.40 -5.48 15.63
N THR A 83 -48.36 -5.74 16.44
CA THR A 83 -48.03 -4.97 17.63
C THR A 83 -47.17 -3.77 17.22
N ARG A 84 -47.29 -2.65 17.93
CA ARG A 84 -46.50 -1.45 17.66
C ARG A 84 -45.02 -1.77 17.80
N THR A 85 -44.25 -1.56 16.71
CA THR A 85 -42.82 -1.82 16.62
C THR A 85 -42.08 -0.52 16.62
N LYS A 86 -41.00 -0.42 17.38
CA LYS A 86 -40.00 0.67 17.31
C LYS A 86 -38.64 0.07 17.00
N CYS A 87 -37.88 0.74 16.13
CA CYS A 87 -36.50 0.42 15.85
C CYS A 87 -35.60 1.62 16.12
N THR A 88 -34.53 1.41 16.85
CA THR A 88 -33.44 2.39 17.01
C THR A 88 -32.29 1.95 16.12
N LEU A 89 -31.86 2.81 15.21
CA LEU A 89 -30.75 2.55 14.29
C LEU A 89 -29.52 3.32 14.79
N TYR A 90 -28.42 2.63 14.86
CA TYR A 90 -27.14 3.18 15.31
C TYR A 90 -26.18 3.26 14.14
N PHE A 91 -25.52 4.43 14.01
CA PHE A 91 -24.53 4.71 13.00
C PHE A 91 -23.23 5.11 13.69
N ALA A 92 -22.12 4.51 13.29
CA ALA A 92 -20.80 4.82 13.77
C ALA A 92 -19.94 5.38 12.64
N LEU A 93 -18.99 6.24 12.97
CA LEU A 93 -18.04 6.75 11.98
C LEU A 93 -17.27 5.58 11.39
N ASP A 94 -17.22 5.51 10.06
CA ASP A 94 -16.41 4.51 9.36
C ASP A 94 -14.92 4.75 9.64
N ARG A 95 -14.32 3.85 10.37
CA ARG A 95 -12.90 3.87 10.77
C ARG A 95 -12.03 2.98 9.89
N HIS A 96 -12.57 2.34 8.86
CA HIS A 96 -11.74 1.60 7.92
C HIS A 96 -10.75 2.56 7.28
N ILE A 97 -9.49 2.15 7.23
CA ILE A 97 -8.40 3.07 6.89
C ILE A 97 -8.52 3.62 5.47
N ILE A 98 -8.98 2.83 4.50
CA ILE A 98 -9.14 3.30 3.11
C ILE A 98 -10.21 4.40 3.01
N PRO A 99 -11.45 4.24 3.51
CA PRO A 99 -12.42 5.31 3.60
C PRO A 99 -11.92 6.56 4.36
N VAL A 100 -11.18 6.37 5.47
CA VAL A 100 -10.61 7.52 6.19
C VAL A 100 -9.65 8.31 5.29
N ILE A 101 -8.73 7.65 4.60
CA ILE A 101 -7.79 8.31 3.69
C ILE A 101 -8.54 8.92 2.50
N ALA A 102 -9.54 8.24 1.95
CA ALA A 102 -10.34 8.76 0.85
C ALA A 102 -11.07 10.06 1.23
N ARG A 103 -11.58 10.18 2.45
CA ARG A 103 -12.21 11.41 2.95
C ARG A 103 -11.25 12.61 2.96
N LEU A 104 -9.94 12.39 3.15
CA LEU A 104 -8.94 13.47 3.05
C LEU A 104 -8.85 14.04 1.62
N ALA A 105 -9.17 13.26 0.60
CA ALA A 105 -9.20 13.73 -0.77
C ALA A 105 -10.50 14.52 -1.09
N GLY A 106 -11.55 14.36 -0.27
CA GLY A 106 -12.83 15.04 -0.47
C GLY A 106 -13.42 14.75 -1.85
N ASN A 107 -13.83 15.79 -2.54
CA ASN A 107 -14.39 15.71 -3.90
C ASN A 107 -13.35 15.96 -5.00
N ALA A 108 -12.07 15.72 -4.74
CA ALA A 108 -11.02 15.92 -5.73
C ALA A 108 -11.20 14.96 -6.93
N ASP A 109 -10.94 15.48 -8.12
CA ASP A 109 -11.01 14.70 -9.36
C ASP A 109 -9.89 13.65 -9.41
N SER A 110 -10.27 12.38 -9.38
CA SER A 110 -9.32 11.24 -9.44
C SER A 110 -8.57 11.10 -10.77
N THR A 111 -8.97 11.87 -11.78
CA THR A 111 -8.25 11.94 -13.08
C THR A 111 -7.22 13.06 -13.13
N SER A 112 -7.14 13.87 -12.06
CA SER A 112 -6.23 15.01 -11.97
C SER A 112 -5.06 14.70 -11.04
N THR A 113 -3.84 14.94 -11.48
CA THR A 113 -2.62 14.82 -10.67
C THR A 113 -2.34 16.04 -9.79
N ALA A 114 -3.27 16.99 -9.72
CA ALA A 114 -3.15 18.20 -8.91
C ALA A 114 -3.03 17.90 -7.42
N LEU A 115 -2.34 18.77 -6.70
CA LEU A 115 -2.22 18.66 -5.25
C LEU A 115 -3.58 18.90 -4.57
N ILE A 116 -3.89 18.05 -3.62
CA ILE A 116 -4.96 18.19 -2.65
C ILE A 116 -4.29 18.62 -1.35
N ASP A 117 -4.34 19.91 -1.05
CA ASP A 117 -3.67 20.48 0.11
C ASP A 117 -4.71 20.86 1.19
N ASN A 118 -4.72 20.07 2.26
CA ASN A 118 -5.58 20.28 3.43
C ASN A 118 -4.86 21.03 4.56
N GLY A 119 -3.75 21.70 4.23
CA GLY A 119 -2.99 22.52 5.17
C GLY A 119 -1.90 21.78 5.91
N THR A 120 -1.22 22.53 6.78
CA THR A 120 -0.13 22.03 7.61
C THR A 120 -0.61 21.83 9.04
N ASP A 121 -0.34 20.69 9.61
CA ASP A 121 -0.62 20.36 11.00
C ASP A 121 0.34 21.10 11.95
N ALA A 122 -0.08 21.27 13.20
CA ALA A 122 0.75 21.89 14.24
C ALA A 122 2.07 21.14 14.52
N SER A 123 2.18 19.86 14.14
CA SER A 123 3.42 19.08 14.18
C SER A 123 4.38 19.38 13.02
N GLY A 124 3.96 20.21 12.05
CA GLY A 124 4.75 20.59 10.88
C GLY A 124 4.67 19.62 9.70
N CYS A 125 3.87 18.56 9.76
CA CYS A 125 3.58 17.76 8.58
C CYS A 125 2.44 18.40 7.75
N THR A 126 2.36 18.07 6.46
CA THR A 126 1.33 18.58 5.55
C THR A 126 0.28 17.53 5.26
N ASN A 127 -0.99 17.89 5.27
CA ASN A 127 -2.09 17.02 4.83
C ASN A 127 -2.21 17.08 3.30
N THR A 128 -1.14 16.70 2.60
CA THR A 128 -1.04 16.81 1.15
C THR A 128 -1.14 15.45 0.49
N LEU A 129 -2.11 15.33 -0.39
CA LEU A 129 -2.35 14.16 -1.22
C LEU A 129 -2.40 14.56 -2.69
N ALA A 130 -2.36 13.58 -3.57
CA ALA A 130 -2.67 13.74 -4.98
C ALA A 130 -3.07 12.40 -5.58
N TYR A 131 -3.89 12.42 -6.60
CA TYR A 131 -4.04 11.25 -7.46
C TYR A 131 -2.84 11.14 -8.41
N ASP A 132 -2.50 9.91 -8.78
CA ASP A 132 -1.58 9.67 -9.88
C ASP A 132 -2.34 9.58 -11.21
N ASP A 133 -1.62 9.40 -12.32
CA ASP A 133 -2.21 9.30 -13.67
C ASP A 133 -3.19 8.11 -13.83
N PHE A 134 -3.25 7.22 -12.86
CA PHE A 134 -4.04 5.98 -12.89
C PHE A 134 -5.14 5.96 -11.81
N GLY A 135 -5.34 7.09 -11.14
CA GLY A 135 -6.39 7.24 -10.13
C GLY A 135 -6.05 6.69 -8.74
N ASN A 136 -4.81 6.33 -8.48
CA ASN A 136 -4.38 5.95 -7.14
C ASN A 136 -4.15 7.20 -6.28
N LEU A 137 -4.64 7.19 -5.04
CA LEU A 137 -4.49 8.29 -4.10
C LEU A 137 -3.18 8.13 -3.31
N ARG A 138 -2.30 9.12 -3.37
CA ARG A 138 -0.97 9.07 -2.79
C ARG A 138 -0.72 10.20 -1.80
N PHE A 139 0.04 9.94 -0.75
CA PHE A 139 0.61 10.97 0.11
C PHE A 139 1.87 11.54 -0.54
N VAL A 140 1.92 12.87 -0.69
CA VAL A 140 2.95 13.56 -1.48
C VAL A 140 3.58 14.73 -0.71
N GLY A 141 4.82 15.07 -1.06
CA GLY A 141 5.54 16.18 -0.44
C GLY A 141 6.72 15.75 0.40
N ALA A 142 7.44 16.72 0.97
CA ALA A 142 8.63 16.45 1.79
C ALA A 142 8.28 15.78 3.14
N ASN A 143 7.13 16.11 3.72
CA ASN A 143 6.71 15.57 5.00
C ASN A 143 5.19 15.51 5.13
N PRO A 144 4.49 14.60 4.42
CA PRO A 144 3.05 14.44 4.58
C PRO A 144 2.68 13.82 5.94
N CYS A 145 1.45 14.13 6.42
CA CYS A 145 0.88 13.53 7.63
C CYS A 145 0.37 12.11 7.34
N ASN A 146 1.27 11.19 7.11
CA ASN A 146 1.00 9.80 6.74
C ASN A 146 1.67 8.78 7.67
N TYR A 147 1.96 9.20 8.89
CA TYR A 147 2.59 8.35 9.88
C TYR A 147 1.60 7.34 10.47
N VAL A 148 2.08 6.13 10.67
CA VAL A 148 1.29 5.04 11.22
C VAL A 148 2.13 4.19 12.17
N THR A 149 1.56 3.80 13.30
CA THR A 149 2.12 2.77 14.17
C THR A 149 1.57 1.43 13.72
N PHE A 150 2.43 0.61 13.15
CA PHE A 150 2.10 -0.73 12.70
C PHE A 150 3.17 -1.70 13.21
N ASN A 151 2.76 -2.85 13.73
CA ASN A 151 3.67 -3.82 14.34
C ASN A 151 4.46 -3.30 15.57
N GLY A 152 4.01 -2.23 16.20
CA GLY A 152 4.78 -1.56 17.26
C GLY A 152 5.99 -0.76 16.76
N GLU A 153 6.05 -0.51 15.47
CA GLU A 153 7.12 0.19 14.76
C GLU A 153 6.57 1.41 14.01
N SER A 154 7.47 2.30 13.60
CA SER A 154 7.12 3.47 12.78
C SER A 154 7.04 3.09 11.31
N TRP A 155 5.88 3.29 10.72
CA TRP A 155 5.61 3.09 9.30
C TRP A 155 5.00 4.35 8.70
N ARG A 156 4.93 4.40 7.39
CA ARG A 156 4.27 5.50 6.66
C ARG A 156 3.38 4.97 5.55
N ILE A 157 2.29 5.67 5.27
CA ILE A 157 1.35 5.32 4.20
C ILE A 157 1.86 5.89 2.89
N ILE A 158 2.10 5.02 1.90
CA ILE A 158 2.39 5.43 0.51
C ILE A 158 1.11 5.97 -0.14
N GLY A 159 0.02 5.23 0.00
CA GLY A 159 -1.25 5.62 -0.58
C GLY A 159 -2.24 4.47 -0.68
N VAL A 160 -3.35 4.73 -1.33
CA VAL A 160 -4.33 3.72 -1.77
C VAL A 160 -3.99 3.38 -3.22
N ILE A 161 -3.34 2.25 -3.44
CA ILE A 161 -2.82 1.80 -4.73
C ILE A 161 -3.59 0.55 -5.15
N ASP A 162 -4.18 0.56 -6.34
CA ASP A 162 -5.01 -0.54 -6.84
C ASP A 162 -6.09 -0.96 -5.79
N ASN A 163 -6.74 0.03 -5.17
CA ASN A 163 -7.74 -0.12 -4.11
C ASN A 163 -7.25 -0.80 -2.83
N LYS A 164 -5.95 -0.82 -2.57
CA LYS A 164 -5.36 -1.36 -1.34
C LYS A 164 -4.47 -0.32 -0.68
N LEU A 165 -4.49 -0.28 0.63
CA LEU A 165 -3.57 0.58 1.36
C LEU A 165 -2.17 0.01 1.35
N LYS A 166 -1.22 0.77 0.83
CA LYS A 166 0.21 0.43 0.79
C LYS A 166 0.96 1.22 1.84
N ILE A 167 1.70 0.53 2.71
CA ILE A 167 2.52 1.15 3.76
C ILE A 167 3.97 0.65 3.66
N ILE A 168 4.91 1.49 4.11
CA ILE A 168 6.34 1.20 4.13
C ILE A 168 6.92 1.46 5.51
N ARG A 169 7.81 0.60 5.98
CA ARG A 169 8.54 0.79 7.24
C ARG A 169 9.47 2.01 7.13
N MET A 170 9.53 2.83 8.18
CA MET A 170 10.39 4.01 8.16
C MET A 170 11.88 3.63 8.19
N ASP A 171 12.25 2.79 9.12
CA ASP A 171 13.63 2.36 9.27
C ASP A 171 13.93 1.12 8.44
N SER A 172 15.14 1.02 7.94
CA SER A 172 15.65 -0.20 7.31
C SER A 172 15.72 -1.35 8.32
N ILE A 173 15.49 -2.58 7.86
CA ILE A 173 15.80 -3.79 8.63
C ILE A 173 17.27 -4.19 8.54
N GLY A 174 18.06 -3.44 7.79
CA GLY A 174 19.47 -3.68 7.50
C GLY A 174 19.79 -3.61 6.02
N SER A 175 21.05 -3.82 5.69
CA SER A 175 21.55 -3.86 4.32
C SER A 175 21.66 -5.30 3.85
N TYR A 176 20.94 -5.64 2.80
CA TYR A 176 20.91 -6.97 2.19
C TYR A 176 21.11 -6.88 0.68
N SER A 177 21.60 -7.96 0.08
CA SER A 177 21.56 -8.13 -1.36
C SER A 177 20.14 -8.44 -1.81
N TRP A 178 19.77 -7.95 -2.98
CA TRP A 178 18.49 -8.30 -3.59
C TRP A 178 18.45 -9.79 -3.95
N ASP A 179 19.51 -10.24 -4.60
CA ASP A 179 19.82 -11.64 -4.84
C ASP A 179 21.32 -11.79 -5.04
N SER A 180 21.95 -12.73 -4.36
CA SER A 180 23.35 -13.03 -4.55
C SER A 180 23.60 -14.49 -4.91
N SER A 181 22.54 -15.25 -5.16
CA SER A 181 22.66 -16.66 -5.54
C SER A 181 23.40 -16.80 -6.86
N ALA A 182 24.54 -17.44 -6.78
CA ALA A 182 25.48 -17.56 -7.86
C ALA A 182 25.28 -18.84 -8.68
N SER A 183 24.10 -19.29 -8.91
CA SER A 183 23.93 -20.51 -9.68
C SER A 183 24.22 -20.31 -11.17
N GLY A 184 25.48 -20.25 -11.56
CA GLY A 184 25.96 -20.51 -12.92
C GLY A 184 25.47 -19.58 -14.06
N VAL A 185 24.51 -18.77 -13.81
CA VAL A 185 23.95 -17.78 -14.73
C VAL A 185 24.53 -16.43 -14.34
N ASN A 186 25.22 -15.77 -15.25
CA ASN A 186 25.87 -14.46 -15.06
C ASN A 186 27.14 -14.41 -14.19
N GLY A 187 27.85 -15.48 -14.01
CA GLY A 187 29.15 -15.44 -13.32
C GLY A 187 29.10 -15.10 -11.82
N GLY A 188 27.97 -15.34 -11.19
CA GLY A 188 27.82 -15.15 -9.75
C GLY A 188 27.31 -13.78 -9.33
N HIS A 189 26.56 -13.10 -10.17
CA HIS A 189 26.04 -11.76 -9.90
C HIS A 189 24.61 -11.71 -9.35
N GLY A 190 24.02 -12.88 -9.04
CA GLY A 190 22.61 -12.97 -8.67
C GLY A 190 21.67 -12.90 -9.87
N ILE A 191 20.38 -13.00 -9.59
CA ILE A 191 19.33 -12.96 -10.61
C ILE A 191 18.33 -11.88 -10.23
N ASN A 192 18.04 -10.99 -11.18
CA ASN A 192 17.08 -9.91 -10.96
C ASN A 192 15.63 -10.35 -11.22
N GLN A 193 15.24 -11.44 -10.59
CA GLN A 193 13.89 -11.97 -10.62
C GLN A 193 13.33 -12.07 -9.21
N TRP A 194 12.32 -11.26 -8.88
CA TRP A 194 11.77 -11.21 -7.53
C TRP A 194 11.07 -12.51 -7.13
N GLY A 195 10.12 -12.97 -7.92
CA GLY A 195 9.39 -14.20 -7.66
C GLY A 195 9.96 -15.41 -8.41
N GLU A 196 9.44 -16.58 -8.12
CA GLU A 196 9.79 -17.80 -8.82
C GLU A 196 9.30 -17.77 -10.28
N SER A 197 10.14 -18.16 -11.23
CA SER A 197 9.74 -18.34 -12.63
C SER A 197 10.70 -19.27 -13.36
N GLY A 198 10.16 -20.23 -14.04
CA GLY A 198 10.94 -21.21 -14.80
C GLY A 198 11.88 -22.04 -13.92
N THR A 199 13.18 -21.88 -14.14
CA THR A 199 14.23 -22.59 -13.36
C THR A 199 14.73 -21.80 -12.16
N TYR A 200 14.24 -20.57 -11.97
CA TYR A 200 14.72 -19.68 -10.91
C TYR A 200 13.82 -19.70 -9.70
N THR A 201 14.40 -19.72 -8.54
CA THR A 201 13.70 -19.86 -7.25
C THR A 201 13.25 -18.52 -6.64
N GLY A 202 13.38 -17.43 -7.37
CA GLY A 202 13.13 -16.08 -6.87
C GLY A 202 14.29 -15.50 -6.07
N ALA A 203 14.23 -14.21 -5.77
CA ALA A 203 15.26 -13.47 -5.08
C ALA A 203 15.45 -13.92 -3.62
N ASP A 204 16.69 -13.94 -3.14
CA ASP A 204 16.97 -14.26 -1.74
C ASP A 204 16.32 -13.28 -0.79
N LEU A 205 16.26 -12.00 -1.16
CA LEU A 205 15.57 -10.99 -0.37
C LEU A 205 14.06 -11.23 -0.30
N MET A 206 13.44 -11.66 -1.39
CA MET A 206 12.02 -12.06 -1.37
C MET A 206 11.77 -13.16 -0.37
N LYS A 207 12.62 -14.18 -0.33
CA LYS A 207 12.50 -15.30 0.60
C LYS A 207 12.78 -14.89 2.04
N LEU A 208 13.75 -13.98 2.27
CA LEU A 208 14.02 -13.41 3.59
C LEU A 208 12.79 -12.69 4.16
N LEU A 209 12.03 -12.01 3.33
CA LEU A 209 10.86 -11.22 3.73
C LEU A 209 9.57 -12.03 3.80
N ASN A 210 9.53 -13.25 3.23
CA ASN A 210 8.30 -14.03 3.09
C ASN A 210 8.47 -15.48 3.55
N PRO A 211 7.39 -16.23 3.77
CA PRO A 211 7.45 -17.64 4.09
C PRO A 211 8.20 -18.46 3.02
N GLY A 212 9.00 -19.42 3.46
CA GLY A 212 9.76 -20.32 2.59
C GLY A 212 11.26 -20.01 2.48
N PHE A 213 11.76 -18.96 3.16
CA PHE A 213 13.18 -18.74 3.29
C PHE A 213 13.86 -19.88 4.08
N GLU A 214 15.01 -20.34 3.61
CA GLU A 214 15.79 -21.43 4.19
C GLU A 214 17.18 -20.96 4.59
N GLU A 215 17.90 -21.74 5.44
CA GLU A 215 19.10 -21.23 6.14
C GLU A 215 20.43 -21.67 5.55
N ASN A 216 20.50 -22.71 4.75
CA ASN A 216 21.77 -23.33 4.37
C ASN A 216 22.30 -22.81 3.03
N ILE A 217 22.77 -21.60 3.02
CA ILE A 217 23.37 -20.98 1.84
C ILE A 217 24.88 -21.21 1.87
N SER A 218 25.49 -21.54 0.74
CA SER A 218 26.94 -21.74 0.62
C SER A 218 27.60 -20.74 -0.32
N GLU A 219 28.85 -20.41 -0.07
CA GLU A 219 29.66 -19.57 -0.95
C GLU A 219 30.62 -20.43 -1.80
N ASN A 220 30.93 -19.92 -2.98
CA ASN A 220 32.04 -20.47 -3.73
C ASN A 220 33.40 -19.90 -3.25
N SER A 221 34.50 -20.40 -3.79
CA SER A 221 35.87 -19.99 -3.43
C SER A 221 36.18 -18.51 -3.74
N SER A 222 35.32 -17.84 -4.46
CA SER A 222 35.43 -16.40 -4.79
C SER A 222 34.60 -15.50 -3.87
N GLY A 223 33.98 -16.08 -2.82
CA GLY A 223 33.13 -15.35 -1.90
C GLY A 223 31.75 -14.98 -2.47
N ASN A 224 31.36 -15.60 -3.59
CA ASN A 224 30.02 -15.45 -4.13
C ASN A 224 29.13 -16.54 -3.57
N GLU A 225 27.93 -16.14 -3.26
CA GLU A 225 26.91 -17.04 -2.76
C GLU A 225 26.47 -18.05 -3.81
N ILE A 226 26.30 -19.29 -3.38
CA ILE A 226 25.68 -20.34 -4.18
C ILE A 226 24.35 -20.70 -3.53
N ALA A 227 23.35 -20.95 -4.35
CA ALA A 227 22.07 -21.42 -3.87
C ALA A 227 22.24 -22.62 -2.95
N GLY A 228 21.72 -22.53 -1.76
CA GLY A 228 21.70 -23.57 -0.75
C GLY A 228 20.27 -24.02 -0.46
N THR A 229 20.14 -24.66 0.68
CA THR A 229 18.85 -25.03 1.25
C THR A 229 18.43 -23.95 2.23
N TYR A 230 17.20 -23.53 2.17
CA TYR A 230 16.66 -22.44 2.97
C TYR A 230 15.75 -22.98 4.07
N ALA A 231 15.63 -22.25 5.16
CA ALA A 231 14.65 -22.54 6.21
C ALA A 231 13.22 -22.45 5.68
N SER A 232 12.32 -23.20 6.26
CA SER A 232 10.92 -23.23 5.85
C SER A 232 10.15 -21.95 6.14
N ASN A 233 10.75 -21.01 6.88
CA ASN A 233 10.08 -19.80 7.38
C ASN A 233 10.91 -18.55 7.13
N SER A 234 10.26 -17.51 6.65
CA SER A 234 10.85 -16.18 6.61
C SER A 234 11.07 -15.64 8.03
N LEU A 235 12.25 -15.08 8.26
CA LEU A 235 12.59 -14.50 9.57
C LEU A 235 11.80 -13.22 9.83
N TYR A 236 11.60 -12.40 8.83
CA TYR A 236 10.81 -11.17 8.98
C TYR A 236 9.33 -11.48 9.18
N TRP A 237 8.73 -12.26 8.30
CA TRP A 237 7.30 -12.60 8.36
C TRP A 237 6.92 -13.35 9.62
N ASN A 238 7.76 -14.31 10.03
CA ASN A 238 7.47 -15.15 11.19
C ASN A 238 7.98 -14.57 12.51
N ARG A 239 8.71 -13.46 12.47
CA ARG A 239 9.31 -12.89 13.66
C ARG A 239 10.15 -13.91 14.45
N ALA A 240 10.88 -14.76 13.74
CA ALA A 240 11.76 -15.77 14.33
C ALA A 240 13.17 -15.22 14.52
N SER A 241 13.91 -15.78 15.46
CA SER A 241 15.36 -15.65 15.57
C SER A 241 16.05 -16.89 15.04
N GLY A 242 17.27 -16.76 14.59
CA GLY A 242 18.06 -17.89 14.07
C GLY A 242 19.25 -17.45 13.26
N ASN A 243 19.65 -18.26 12.32
CA ASN A 243 20.62 -17.88 11.31
C ASN A 243 19.91 -17.39 10.08
N CYS A 244 20.37 -16.30 9.51
CA CYS A 244 19.83 -15.75 8.29
C CYS A 244 20.94 -15.41 7.31
N TYR A 245 20.54 -15.28 6.06
CA TYR A 245 21.40 -14.85 5.00
C TYR A 245 22.00 -13.48 5.27
N ALA A 246 23.31 -13.35 5.16
CA ALA A 246 24.03 -12.14 5.48
C ALA A 246 24.29 -11.22 4.29
N GLY A 247 23.93 -11.64 3.07
CA GLY A 247 24.35 -10.98 1.85
C GLY A 247 25.73 -11.48 1.39
N VAL A 248 26.54 -10.60 0.85
CA VAL A 248 27.82 -10.95 0.25
C VAL A 248 28.84 -11.45 1.31
N ASN A 249 29.61 -12.44 0.95
CA ASN A 249 30.76 -12.99 1.69
C ASN A 249 30.44 -13.69 3.00
N ASN A 250 29.19 -13.87 3.32
CA ASN A 250 28.80 -14.62 4.49
C ASN A 250 27.60 -15.46 4.22
N LEU A 251 27.65 -16.60 4.74
CA LEU A 251 26.59 -17.54 4.53
C LEU A 251 25.49 -17.36 5.53
N LEU A 252 25.85 -17.55 6.77
CA LEU A 252 24.91 -17.49 7.87
C LEU A 252 25.47 -16.59 8.95
N ILE A 253 24.65 -15.66 9.36
CA ILE A 253 24.89 -14.85 10.56
C ILE A 253 23.74 -15.07 11.52
N SER A 254 24.02 -14.94 12.81
CA SER A 254 22.95 -14.86 13.79
C SER A 254 22.10 -13.64 13.54
N CYS A 255 20.79 -13.83 13.45
CA CYS A 255 19.82 -12.76 13.28
C CYS A 255 18.64 -12.97 14.22
N ASP A 256 18.06 -11.87 14.62
CA ASP A 256 16.90 -11.85 15.49
C ASP A 256 15.94 -10.75 15.04
N PHE A 257 14.85 -11.16 14.44
CA PHE A 257 13.77 -10.27 14.04
C PHE A 257 12.61 -10.24 15.06
N THR A 258 12.83 -10.75 16.28
CA THR A 258 11.79 -10.70 17.32
C THR A 258 11.39 -9.28 17.69
N GLY A 259 12.30 -8.31 17.51
CA GLY A 259 12.05 -6.89 17.69
C GLY A 259 11.58 -6.14 16.44
N SER A 260 11.77 -6.69 15.23
CA SER A 260 11.50 -6.03 13.95
C SER A 260 10.67 -6.85 12.96
N GLY A 261 10.50 -8.15 13.20
CA GLY A 261 9.60 -9.00 12.42
C GLY A 261 8.14 -8.76 12.74
N LEU A 262 7.25 -9.19 11.87
CA LEU A 262 5.82 -8.97 12.02
C LEU A 262 5.21 -9.79 13.15
N THR A 263 4.48 -9.12 14.04
CA THR A 263 3.66 -9.77 15.07
C THR A 263 2.48 -10.49 14.46
N GLU A 264 1.81 -11.34 15.21
CA GLU A 264 0.58 -12.00 14.75
C GLU A 264 -0.50 -10.98 14.40
N ASN A 265 -0.71 -9.97 15.24
CA ASN A 265 -1.67 -8.91 14.97
C ASN A 265 -1.35 -8.15 13.68
N ALA A 266 -0.08 -7.80 13.45
CA ALA A 266 0.34 -7.16 12.22
C ALA A 266 0.11 -8.07 11.00
N ARG A 267 0.48 -9.35 11.07
CA ARG A 267 0.23 -10.32 9.99
C ARG A 267 -1.25 -10.45 9.65
N ASN A 268 -2.13 -10.38 10.66
CA ASN A 268 -3.58 -10.45 10.44
C ASN A 268 -4.11 -9.26 9.65
N MET A 269 -3.44 -8.11 9.69
CA MET A 269 -3.77 -6.93 8.88
C MET A 269 -3.17 -6.96 7.48
N VAL A 270 -2.07 -7.69 7.26
CA VAL A 270 -1.41 -7.74 5.94
C VAL A 270 -2.23 -8.57 4.96
N ALA A 271 -2.39 -8.02 3.76
CA ALA A 271 -3.05 -8.70 2.65
C ALA A 271 -2.05 -9.51 1.83
N TYR A 272 -2.42 -10.74 1.47
CA TYR A 272 -1.78 -11.44 0.36
C TYR A 272 -2.16 -10.70 -0.92
N SER A 273 -1.19 -10.17 -1.62
CA SER A 273 -1.44 -9.21 -2.69
C SER A 273 -0.61 -9.48 -3.92
N THR A 274 -1.15 -9.06 -5.04
CA THR A 274 -0.41 -8.96 -6.30
C THR A 274 0.56 -7.78 -6.25
N TRP A 275 1.81 -8.05 -6.58
CA TRP A 275 2.88 -7.09 -6.73
C TRP A 275 3.29 -7.04 -8.20
N TYR A 276 3.49 -5.83 -8.72
CA TYR A 276 3.97 -5.63 -10.07
C TYR A 276 5.49 -5.50 -10.06
N VAL A 277 6.15 -6.42 -10.74
CA VAL A 277 7.60 -6.62 -10.71
C VAL A 277 8.21 -6.56 -12.12
N GLY A 278 7.53 -5.90 -13.02
CA GLY A 278 8.06 -5.61 -14.35
C GLY A 278 9.18 -4.56 -14.31
N SER A 279 9.80 -4.33 -15.44
CA SER A 279 10.95 -3.47 -15.59
C SER A 279 10.79 -2.56 -16.79
N GLU A 280 11.70 -1.59 -16.94
CA GLU A 280 11.78 -0.71 -18.07
C GLU A 280 11.87 -1.48 -19.41
N GLY A 281 11.27 -0.91 -20.46
CA GLY A 281 11.11 -1.56 -21.74
C GLY A 281 12.26 -1.36 -22.70
N GLU A 282 12.22 -2.17 -23.75
CA GLU A 282 13.19 -2.24 -24.85
C GLU A 282 13.50 -0.90 -25.52
N ASN A 283 12.55 0.03 -25.55
CA ASN A 283 12.66 1.29 -26.28
C ASN A 283 13.35 2.42 -25.52
N ASP A 284 13.72 2.21 -24.26
CA ASP A 284 14.37 3.23 -23.44
C ASP A 284 15.90 3.14 -23.45
N VAL A 285 16.42 2.48 -24.43
CA VAL A 285 17.81 2.08 -24.62
C VAL A 285 18.81 3.19 -24.97
N ASN A 286 18.39 4.43 -25.06
CA ASN A 286 19.31 5.52 -25.47
C ASN A 286 20.13 6.11 -24.31
N GLY A 287 20.29 5.38 -23.23
CA GLY A 287 21.25 5.73 -22.16
C GLY A 287 20.90 6.96 -21.34
N SER A 288 19.76 7.57 -21.57
CA SER A 288 19.34 8.79 -20.90
C SER A 288 18.13 8.61 -20.03
N GLY A 289 17.66 7.36 -19.83
CA GLY A 289 16.51 7.47 -19.09
C GLY A 289 15.72 6.33 -18.59
N MET A 290 15.88 6.10 -17.38
CA MET A 290 14.89 5.47 -16.55
C MET A 290 13.66 6.37 -16.47
N GLY A 291 12.74 6.35 -17.34
CA GLY A 291 11.48 7.04 -17.45
C GLY A 291 10.94 7.93 -16.31
N THR A 292 9.89 8.64 -16.56
CA THR A 292 9.13 9.38 -15.55
C THR A 292 8.39 8.43 -14.60
N ALA A 293 7.81 8.94 -13.52
CA ALA A 293 6.97 8.16 -12.59
C ALA A 293 5.86 7.37 -13.30
N LYS A 294 5.20 8.00 -14.27
CA LYS A 294 4.18 7.37 -15.11
C LYS A 294 4.72 6.20 -15.92
N LYS A 295 5.89 6.39 -16.53
CA LYS A 295 6.55 5.33 -17.31
C LYS A 295 6.92 4.14 -16.44
N PHE A 296 7.45 4.37 -15.24
CA PHE A 296 7.75 3.28 -14.32
C PHE A 296 6.49 2.53 -13.88
N TYR A 297 5.40 3.22 -13.60
CA TYR A 297 4.12 2.55 -13.29
C TYR A 297 3.66 1.63 -14.44
N GLU A 298 3.81 2.09 -15.69
CA GLU A 298 3.51 1.29 -16.88
C GLU A 298 4.49 0.11 -17.02
N TYR A 299 5.79 0.33 -16.80
CA TYR A 299 6.84 -0.70 -16.88
C TYR A 299 6.65 -1.81 -15.85
N GLU A 300 6.37 -1.46 -14.61
CA GLU A 300 6.11 -2.41 -13.53
C GLU A 300 5.00 -3.41 -13.90
N ARG A 301 4.04 -2.99 -14.71
CA ARG A 301 2.87 -3.77 -15.15
C ARG A 301 3.00 -4.37 -16.54
N SER A 302 4.02 -4.01 -17.28
CA SER A 302 4.22 -4.53 -18.63
C SER A 302 5.05 -5.80 -18.62
N THR A 303 4.78 -6.68 -19.59
CA THR A 303 5.62 -7.86 -19.83
C THR A 303 6.92 -7.41 -20.44
N ASN A 304 7.97 -7.39 -19.63
CA ASN A 304 9.28 -7.09 -20.15
C ASN A 304 10.15 -8.33 -20.19
N THR A 305 10.40 -8.80 -21.37
CA THR A 305 11.21 -10.00 -21.59
C THR A 305 12.67 -9.68 -21.89
N GLY A 306 13.04 -8.41 -22.06
CA GLY A 306 14.40 -8.01 -22.43
C GLY A 306 14.97 -8.66 -23.69
N LYS A 307 14.17 -9.41 -24.43
CA LYS A 307 14.62 -10.33 -25.48
C LYS A 307 14.79 -9.71 -26.85
N ASN A 308 14.33 -8.49 -27.07
CA ASN A 308 14.23 -7.92 -28.43
C ASN A 308 15.13 -6.71 -28.66
N CYS A 309 16.16 -6.55 -27.84
CA CYS A 309 17.08 -5.46 -28.00
C CYS A 309 18.03 -5.70 -29.16
N THR A 310 18.24 -4.68 -29.98
CA THR A 310 19.21 -4.73 -31.06
C THR A 310 20.64 -4.77 -30.54
N SER A 311 21.49 -5.53 -31.19
CA SER A 311 22.92 -5.71 -30.83
C SER A 311 23.60 -4.38 -30.53
N GLY A 312 24.20 -4.25 -29.35
CA GLY A 312 24.91 -3.06 -28.90
C GLY A 312 24.16 -2.17 -27.90
N GLN A 313 22.95 -2.53 -27.54
CA GLN A 313 22.15 -1.84 -26.54
C GLN A 313 22.15 -2.60 -25.20
N TYR A 314 21.85 -1.88 -24.10
CA TYR A 314 21.97 -2.38 -22.71
C TYR A 314 20.87 -3.33 -22.26
N CYS A 315 20.26 -4.07 -23.12
CA CYS A 315 19.10 -4.90 -22.81
C CYS A 315 19.33 -6.39 -23.12
N ASN A 316 20.48 -6.91 -22.83
CA ASN A 316 20.82 -8.35 -22.96
C ASN A 316 20.30 -9.20 -21.81
N ASP A 317 19.21 -8.79 -21.20
CA ASP A 317 18.59 -9.57 -20.17
C ASP A 317 17.97 -10.86 -20.75
N ALA A 318 18.66 -11.97 -20.56
CA ALA A 318 18.24 -13.28 -21.05
C ALA A 318 17.12 -13.92 -20.23
N VAL A 319 16.70 -13.26 -19.15
CA VAL A 319 15.73 -13.81 -18.20
C VAL A 319 14.30 -13.46 -18.63
N ASN A 320 13.49 -14.47 -18.77
CA ASN A 320 12.06 -14.31 -19.00
C ASN A 320 11.36 -14.17 -17.65
N ARG A 321 11.00 -12.94 -17.26
CA ARG A 321 10.36 -12.66 -15.97
C ARG A 321 8.86 -12.59 -16.10
N THR A 322 8.19 -12.95 -15.02
CA THR A 322 6.80 -12.56 -14.83
C THR A 322 6.75 -11.10 -14.39
N THR A 323 5.71 -10.38 -14.81
CA THR A 323 5.43 -9.01 -14.34
C THR A 323 4.63 -8.97 -13.05
N ILE A 324 4.21 -10.14 -12.56
CA ILE A 324 3.35 -10.30 -11.39
C ILE A 324 3.99 -11.31 -10.45
N TRP A 325 4.01 -10.94 -9.18
CA TRP A 325 4.30 -11.82 -8.06
C TRP A 325 3.22 -11.66 -7.01
N GLU A 326 2.85 -12.74 -6.35
CA GLU A 326 1.87 -12.72 -5.27
C GLU A 326 2.53 -13.08 -3.94
N GLY A 327 2.33 -12.26 -2.93
CA GLY A 327 2.92 -12.46 -1.62
C GLY A 327 2.53 -11.40 -0.62
N PHE A 328 3.13 -11.48 0.56
CA PHE A 328 2.78 -10.62 1.70
C PHE A 328 3.67 -9.37 1.81
N VAL A 329 4.98 -9.55 1.71
CA VAL A 329 5.94 -8.49 1.99
C VAL A 329 6.82 -8.27 0.76
N GLY A 330 6.81 -7.05 0.25
CA GLY A 330 7.66 -6.63 -0.85
C GLY A 330 8.48 -5.40 -0.48
N LEU A 331 8.88 -4.66 -1.50
CA LEU A 331 9.54 -3.36 -1.38
C LEU A 331 8.71 -2.31 -2.11
N MET A 332 9.07 -1.05 -1.94
CA MET A 332 8.45 0.00 -2.75
C MET A 332 8.79 -0.20 -4.23
N SER A 333 7.89 0.23 -5.07
CA SER A 333 8.10 0.29 -6.52
C SER A 333 8.76 1.61 -6.90
N PRO A 334 9.53 1.71 -7.99
CA PRO A 334 10.03 2.98 -8.52
C PRO A 334 8.94 4.03 -8.71
N SER A 335 7.74 3.63 -9.16
CA SER A 335 6.62 4.55 -9.32
C SER A 335 6.09 5.08 -7.98
N ASP A 336 6.22 4.35 -6.89
CA ASP A 336 5.86 4.86 -5.57
C ASP A 336 6.70 6.08 -5.22
N TYR A 337 8.02 5.99 -5.44
CA TYR A 337 8.96 7.09 -5.27
C TYR A 337 8.59 8.25 -6.21
N GLY A 338 8.51 7.99 -7.51
CA GLY A 338 8.28 9.06 -8.47
C GLY A 338 6.99 9.86 -8.24
N TYR A 339 5.94 9.22 -7.77
CA TYR A 339 4.67 9.88 -7.49
C TYR A 339 4.58 10.53 -6.09
N ALA A 340 5.49 10.23 -5.18
CA ALA A 340 5.50 10.83 -3.85
C ALA A 340 5.97 12.29 -3.83
N VAL A 341 6.52 12.78 -4.93
CA VAL A 341 6.94 14.17 -5.09
C VAL A 341 5.74 15.12 -4.92
N GLY A 342 5.95 16.19 -4.18
CA GLY A 342 4.94 17.22 -3.91
C GLY A 342 5.44 18.64 -4.18
N GLY A 343 4.75 19.62 -3.62
CA GLY A 343 5.09 21.03 -3.73
C GLY A 343 5.03 21.56 -5.16
N ASN A 344 5.63 22.73 -5.35
CA ASN A 344 5.62 23.40 -6.66
C ASN A 344 6.40 22.67 -7.78
N ALA A 345 7.30 21.76 -7.39
CA ALA A 345 8.09 20.98 -8.34
C ALA A 345 7.29 19.84 -8.98
N ARG A 346 6.19 19.38 -8.34
CA ARG A 346 5.46 18.18 -8.74
C ARG A 346 5.12 18.12 -10.22
N ASN A 347 4.48 19.14 -10.76
CA ASN A 347 4.06 19.12 -12.17
C ASN A 347 5.24 18.98 -13.13
N THR A 348 6.36 19.63 -12.85
CA THR A 348 7.56 19.53 -13.65
C THR A 348 8.20 18.15 -13.50
N CYS A 349 8.29 17.63 -12.29
CA CYS A 349 8.89 16.34 -11.99
C CYS A 349 8.10 15.21 -12.66
N LEU A 350 6.79 15.21 -12.54
CA LEU A 350 5.94 14.16 -13.12
C LEU A 350 5.93 14.19 -14.66
N ALA A 351 5.89 15.39 -15.26
CA ALA A 351 5.74 15.53 -16.70
C ALA A 351 7.04 15.33 -17.48
N ASN A 352 8.18 15.77 -16.93
CA ASN A 352 9.37 15.98 -17.74
C ASN A 352 10.67 15.44 -17.14
N VAL A 353 10.68 14.96 -15.89
CA VAL A 353 11.90 14.53 -15.23
C VAL A 353 11.92 13.01 -15.08
N ASN A 354 12.98 12.39 -15.58
CA ASN A 354 13.23 10.98 -15.35
C ASN A 354 13.63 10.75 -13.89
N LEU A 355 13.29 9.61 -13.32
CA LEU A 355 13.62 9.29 -11.92
C LEU A 355 15.13 9.27 -11.67
N SER A 356 15.93 8.99 -12.71
CA SER A 356 17.40 9.08 -12.66
C SER A 356 17.96 10.49 -12.56
N GLU A 357 17.12 11.52 -12.70
CA GLU A 357 17.51 12.93 -12.71
C GLU A 357 16.82 13.74 -11.62
N TYR A 358 16.14 13.07 -10.67
CA TYR A 358 15.38 13.75 -9.61
C TYR A 358 16.26 14.61 -8.71
N ASN A 359 17.54 14.26 -8.52
CA ASN A 359 18.51 15.07 -7.79
C ASN A 359 18.79 16.43 -8.47
N ASN A 360 18.89 16.44 -9.79
CA ASN A 360 19.23 17.64 -10.55
C ASN A 360 18.09 18.66 -10.61
N ASN A 361 16.86 18.22 -10.40
CA ASN A 361 15.65 19.03 -10.52
C ASN A 361 14.98 19.33 -9.16
N ASN A 362 15.65 19.03 -8.07
CA ASN A 362 15.12 19.16 -6.70
C ASN A 362 13.80 18.40 -6.47
N CYS A 363 13.48 17.39 -7.28
CA CYS A 363 12.31 16.57 -7.10
C CYS A 363 12.40 15.79 -5.79
N TYR A 364 13.55 15.19 -5.51
CA TYR A 364 13.81 14.43 -4.28
C TYR A 364 13.66 15.25 -3.01
N ALA A 365 13.97 16.54 -3.05
CA ALA A 365 13.82 17.42 -1.87
C ALA A 365 12.36 17.63 -1.45
N ASN A 366 11.42 17.32 -2.33
CA ASN A 366 9.99 17.36 -2.09
C ASN A 366 9.36 15.95 -2.09
N ASP A 367 10.17 14.94 -1.80
CA ASP A 367 9.76 13.54 -1.78
C ASP A 367 10.15 12.89 -0.46
N TRP A 368 9.17 12.43 0.28
CA TRP A 368 9.37 11.84 1.61
C TRP A 368 9.88 10.39 1.57
N LEU A 369 9.84 9.71 0.40
CA LEU A 369 10.27 8.33 0.28
C LEU A 369 11.78 8.17 0.16
N VAL A 370 12.50 9.22 -0.25
CA VAL A 370 13.96 9.18 -0.29
C VAL A 370 14.56 9.10 1.12
N ASP A 371 15.51 8.20 1.30
CA ASP A 371 16.39 8.19 2.48
C ASP A 371 17.72 8.81 2.08
N THR A 372 17.95 10.04 2.52
CA THR A 372 19.18 10.77 2.18
C THR A 372 20.41 10.28 2.94
N SER A 373 20.25 9.28 3.82
CA SER A 373 21.35 8.71 4.58
C SER A 373 21.96 7.46 3.93
N SER A 374 21.22 6.78 3.08
CA SER A 374 21.72 5.59 2.38
C SER A 374 20.81 5.14 1.24
N SER A 375 21.42 4.48 0.26
CA SER A 375 20.71 3.88 -0.85
C SER A 375 19.81 2.74 -0.41
N GLN A 376 18.69 2.54 -1.09
CA GLN A 376 17.69 1.55 -0.75
C GLN A 376 17.18 0.78 -1.97
N LEU A 377 16.92 -0.51 -1.78
CA LEU A 377 16.41 -1.38 -2.84
C LEU A 377 14.93 -1.10 -3.13
N THR A 378 14.57 -1.24 -4.41
CA THR A 378 13.18 -1.34 -4.86
C THR A 378 12.81 -2.77 -5.24
N ILE A 379 11.52 -3.04 -5.51
CA ILE A 379 11.07 -4.37 -5.91
C ILE A 379 11.35 -4.68 -7.40
N SER A 380 11.69 -3.68 -8.18
CA SER A 380 11.79 -3.81 -9.64
C SER A 380 13.18 -4.20 -10.10
N PRO A 381 13.28 -5.17 -11.02
CA PRO A 381 14.51 -5.43 -11.74
C PRO A 381 14.86 -4.27 -12.66
N SER A 382 16.08 -4.24 -13.19
CA SER A 382 16.47 -3.37 -14.28
C SER A 382 16.91 -4.17 -15.50
N THR A 383 16.47 -3.77 -16.66
CA THR A 383 16.92 -4.33 -17.94
C THR A 383 18.08 -3.53 -18.55
N HIS A 384 18.51 -2.46 -17.90
CA HIS A 384 19.54 -1.56 -18.39
C HIS A 384 20.96 -2.16 -18.38
N SER A 385 21.13 -3.33 -17.82
CA SER A 385 22.42 -4.04 -17.76
C SER A 385 22.58 -5.08 -18.86
N THR A 386 23.83 -5.36 -19.26
CA THR A 386 24.16 -6.50 -20.12
C THR A 386 24.04 -7.85 -19.43
N SER A 387 23.70 -7.84 -18.15
CA SER A 387 23.54 -9.05 -17.31
C SER A 387 22.18 -9.04 -16.62
N ALA A 388 21.62 -10.23 -16.43
CA ALA A 388 20.36 -10.45 -15.72
C ALA A 388 20.47 -10.24 -14.20
N SER A 389 21.35 -9.37 -13.75
CA SER A 389 21.65 -9.12 -12.34
C SER A 389 21.36 -7.68 -11.90
N ALA A 390 20.90 -6.81 -12.78
CA ALA A 390 20.65 -5.42 -12.40
C ALA A 390 19.25 -5.26 -11.78
N VAL A 391 19.18 -4.44 -10.75
CA VAL A 391 17.96 -4.07 -10.04
C VAL A 391 17.86 -2.55 -9.92
N GLN A 392 16.66 -2.03 -9.79
CA GLN A 392 16.42 -0.62 -9.55
C GLN A 392 16.72 -0.27 -8.09
N ASP A 393 17.52 0.75 -7.90
CA ASP A 393 18.05 1.16 -6.61
C ASP A 393 17.88 2.68 -6.45
N LEU A 394 17.27 3.10 -5.35
CA LEU A 394 17.11 4.51 -5.03
C LEU A 394 18.31 4.96 -4.18
N TYR A 395 19.12 5.84 -4.75
CA TYR A 395 20.30 6.37 -4.12
C TYR A 395 19.97 7.50 -3.13
N GLU A 396 20.88 7.73 -2.19
CA GLU A 396 20.74 8.77 -1.15
C GLU A 396 20.67 10.19 -1.73
N ASP A 397 21.13 10.41 -2.94
CA ASP A 397 21.02 11.70 -3.65
C ASP A 397 19.68 11.90 -4.37
N GLY A 398 18.77 10.91 -4.30
CA GLY A 398 17.47 10.93 -4.93
C GLY A 398 17.44 10.45 -6.37
N CYS A 399 18.56 9.96 -6.92
CA CYS A 399 18.56 9.30 -8.21
C CYS A 399 18.05 7.87 -8.10
N LEU A 400 17.12 7.48 -8.97
CA LEU A 400 16.84 6.08 -9.21
C LEU A 400 17.79 5.58 -10.29
N LEU A 401 18.66 4.64 -9.93
CA LEU A 401 19.61 4.04 -10.84
C LEU A 401 19.53 2.53 -10.73
N PHE A 402 20.32 1.83 -11.53
CA PHE A 402 20.45 0.38 -11.39
C PHE A 402 21.76 0.00 -10.67
N SER A 403 21.71 -1.06 -9.92
CA SER A 403 22.88 -1.69 -9.34
C SER A 403 22.88 -3.20 -9.57
N ASP A 404 23.98 -3.85 -9.28
CA ASP A 404 24.07 -5.31 -9.30
C ASP A 404 23.27 -5.89 -8.13
N ALA A 405 22.42 -6.87 -8.38
CA ALA A 405 21.53 -7.51 -7.40
C ALA A 405 22.26 -8.05 -6.16
N ARG A 406 23.56 -8.36 -6.26
CA ARG A 406 24.38 -8.80 -5.13
C ARG A 406 24.86 -7.66 -4.22
N TYR A 407 24.76 -6.41 -4.65
CA TYR A 407 25.17 -5.30 -3.80
C TYR A 407 24.17 -5.12 -2.67
N ARG A 408 24.73 -4.78 -1.51
CA ARG A 408 23.94 -4.64 -0.29
C ARG A 408 23.51 -3.19 -0.13
N ASN A 409 22.22 -2.99 -0.16
CA ASN A 409 21.61 -1.70 0.12
C ASN A 409 20.49 -1.85 1.15
N ASN A 410 20.05 -0.76 1.71
CA ASN A 410 19.04 -0.74 2.75
C ASN A 410 17.72 -1.34 2.27
N VAL A 411 17.10 -2.11 3.15
CA VAL A 411 15.82 -2.76 2.91
C VAL A 411 14.76 -2.16 3.82
N ARG A 412 13.75 -1.54 3.22
CA ARG A 412 12.55 -1.04 3.90
C ARG A 412 11.35 -1.89 3.47
N PRO A 413 10.91 -2.84 4.30
CA PRO A 413 9.75 -3.67 3.96
C PRO A 413 8.51 -2.83 3.69
N THR A 414 7.75 -3.28 2.71
CA THR A 414 6.51 -2.66 2.26
C THR A 414 5.42 -3.72 2.26
N VAL A 415 4.21 -3.38 2.69
CA VAL A 415 3.06 -4.29 2.73
C VAL A 415 1.81 -3.60 2.23
N TYR A 416 0.87 -4.40 1.74
CA TYR A 416 -0.51 -3.99 1.54
C TYR A 416 -1.35 -4.43 2.73
N LEU A 417 -2.24 -3.57 3.20
CA LEU A 417 -3.17 -3.89 4.27
C LEU A 417 -4.53 -4.33 3.72
N LYS A 418 -5.19 -5.19 4.48
CA LYS A 418 -6.57 -5.62 4.19
C LYS A 418 -7.52 -4.43 4.35
N SER A 419 -8.57 -4.38 3.53
CA SER A 419 -9.58 -3.32 3.56
C SER A 419 -10.34 -3.23 4.89
N VAL A 420 -10.38 -4.33 5.64
CA VAL A 420 -10.99 -4.42 6.97
C VAL A 420 -10.14 -3.79 8.09
N THR A 421 -8.93 -3.32 7.80
CA THR A 421 -8.08 -2.65 8.79
C THR A 421 -8.70 -1.31 9.19
N ILE A 422 -8.81 -1.08 10.50
CA ILE A 422 -9.39 0.14 11.07
C ILE A 422 -8.34 1.01 11.75
N ILE A 423 -8.59 2.32 11.77
CA ILE A 423 -7.86 3.27 12.60
C ILE A 423 -8.57 3.32 13.96
N THR A 424 -7.84 3.01 15.01
CA THR A 424 -8.36 3.06 16.39
C THR A 424 -8.03 4.38 17.06
N ASP A 425 -6.95 5.04 16.67
CA ASP A 425 -6.49 6.32 17.23
C ASP A 425 -5.52 7.03 16.28
N GLY A 426 -5.21 8.28 16.56
CA GLY A 426 -4.19 9.06 15.88
C GLY A 426 -4.70 9.94 14.75
N LEU A 427 -3.83 10.85 14.30
CA LEU A 427 -4.09 11.86 13.26
C LEU A 427 -3.15 11.74 12.06
N GLY A 428 -2.31 10.73 12.02
CA GLY A 428 -1.32 10.52 10.96
C GLY A 428 -0.13 11.46 11.04
N THR A 429 0.04 12.22 12.13
CA THR A 429 1.21 13.08 12.35
C THR A 429 2.36 12.31 12.99
N SER A 430 3.57 12.85 12.94
CA SER A 430 4.74 12.21 13.56
C SER A 430 4.61 12.05 15.09
N ASN A 431 3.91 12.96 15.75
CA ASN A 431 3.70 12.95 17.19
C ASN A 431 2.42 12.18 17.60
N ASN A 432 1.52 11.97 16.67
CA ASN A 432 0.26 11.26 16.87
C ASN A 432 -0.05 10.41 15.61
N PRO A 433 0.74 9.36 15.34
CA PRO A 433 0.55 8.50 14.18
C PRO A 433 -0.75 7.71 14.28
N TYR A 434 -1.33 7.35 13.15
CA TYR A 434 -2.48 6.43 13.15
C TYR A 434 -2.10 5.10 13.82
N THR A 435 -2.95 4.65 14.71
CA THR A 435 -2.87 3.33 15.33
C THR A 435 -3.85 2.39 14.65
N LEU A 436 -3.38 1.22 14.22
CA LEU A 436 -4.15 0.28 13.42
C LEU A 436 -4.54 -0.96 14.21
N SER A 437 -5.71 -1.49 13.88
CA SER A 437 -6.16 -2.81 14.33
C SER A 437 -6.86 -3.56 13.20
N ALA A 438 -6.80 -4.88 13.25
CA ALA A 438 -7.71 -5.68 12.44
C ALA A 438 -9.13 -5.51 13.00
N SER A 439 -10.12 -5.25 12.15
CA SER A 439 -11.50 -5.34 12.58
C SER A 439 -11.85 -6.82 12.75
N TRP A 440 -12.49 -7.13 13.84
CA TRP A 440 -13.00 -8.48 14.14
C TRP A 440 -14.46 -8.57 13.78
#